data_8cc90d476960c2e409cab59ae9ffc081
#
_entry.id   8cc90d476960c2e409cab59ae9ffc081
#
_cell.length_a   1.000
_cell.length_b   1.000
_cell.length_c   1.000
_cell.angle_alpha   90.00
_cell.angle_beta   90.00
_cell.angle_gamma   90.00
#
_symmetry.space_group_name_H-M   'P 1'
#
loop_
_entity.id
_entity.type
_entity.pdbx_description
1 polymer ?
#
loop_
_entity_poly.entity_id
_entity_poly.type
_entity_poly.pdbx_seq_one_letter_code
_entity_poly.pdbx_strand_id
1 'polypeptide(L)'
;MKVSYCTTCGNRLWQLKQTLPENVKYLIPGEVELCILAYNDPTVEPYLNQHYSDYLKDGRIKVRSHFEDRIFADGSRWSCGPIKNLSHAMGSGIILFNLDADNFIDNSLEHLVNLKETELAHNPPTLGIGHLGRIGVYRSLFDKVGGYRDVGRMDDGDFISRCLNTGARLVKLRCSVPPIDNNP
;
A
#
# COMPACT_ATOMS: atom_id res chain seq x y z
N MET A 1 0.24 17.91 6.14
CA MET A 1 0.94 16.62 6.45
C MET A 1 0.78 15.72 5.23
N LYS A 2 1.84 15.08 4.75
CA LYS A 2 1.76 14.28 3.52
C LYS A 2 1.61 12.79 3.80
N VAL A 3 0.62 12.16 3.17
CA VAL A 3 0.34 10.72 3.22
C VAL A 3 0.62 10.10 1.85
N SER A 4 1.37 8.99 1.82
CA SER A 4 1.57 8.18 0.62
C SER A 4 0.87 6.83 0.79
N TYR A 5 -0.15 6.59 -0.01
CA TYR A 5 -0.72 5.26 -0.22
C TYR A 5 0.16 4.50 -1.20
N CYS A 6 0.64 3.32 -0.80
CA CYS A 6 1.60 2.53 -1.55
C CYS A 6 0.96 1.22 -1.98
N THR A 7 0.82 1.03 -3.29
CA THR A 7 0.14 -0.11 -3.90
C THR A 7 1.10 -0.90 -4.77
N THR A 8 1.08 -2.21 -4.66
CA THR A 8 1.73 -3.12 -5.59
C THR A 8 0.68 -3.75 -6.51
N CYS A 9 0.95 -3.74 -7.81
CA CYS A 9 0.06 -4.31 -8.81
C CYS A 9 0.86 -5.22 -9.75
N GLY A 10 0.62 -6.53 -9.67
CA GLY A 10 1.17 -7.53 -10.57
C GLY A 10 0.07 -8.50 -10.96
N ASN A 11 -0.33 -8.52 -12.23
CA ASN A 11 -1.46 -9.28 -12.76
C ASN A 11 -2.81 -8.99 -12.08
N ARG A 12 -2.94 -7.80 -11.47
CA ARG A 12 -4.13 -7.37 -10.72
C ARG A 12 -4.73 -6.07 -11.25
N LEU A 13 -4.43 -5.68 -12.48
CA LEU A 13 -4.98 -4.47 -13.09
C LEU A 13 -6.53 -4.47 -13.06
N TRP A 14 -7.17 -5.64 -13.16
CA TRP A 14 -8.61 -5.76 -13.10
C TRP A 14 -9.21 -5.33 -11.75
N GLN A 15 -8.51 -5.57 -10.62
CA GLN A 15 -8.90 -5.06 -9.29
C GLN A 15 -8.62 -3.57 -9.17
N LEU A 16 -7.43 -3.14 -9.61
CA LEU A 16 -7.06 -1.73 -9.61
C LEU A 16 -8.06 -0.88 -10.41
N LYS A 17 -8.58 -1.37 -11.53
CA LYS A 17 -9.64 -0.72 -12.33
C LYS A 17 -10.93 -0.50 -11.53
N GLN A 18 -11.24 -1.34 -10.57
CA GLN A 18 -12.43 -1.23 -9.74
C GLN A 18 -12.21 -0.31 -8.54
N THR A 19 -11.02 -0.34 -7.92
CA THR A 19 -10.73 0.45 -6.71
C THR A 19 -10.29 1.88 -7.03
N LEU A 20 -9.58 2.08 -8.12
CA LEU A 20 -8.96 3.38 -8.45
C LEU A 20 -9.95 4.53 -8.64
N PRO A 21 -11.14 4.35 -9.29
CA PRO A 21 -12.13 5.43 -9.44
C PRO A 21 -12.62 6.00 -8.10
N GLU A 22 -12.66 5.16 -7.06
CA GLU A 22 -13.02 5.60 -5.71
C GLU A 22 -11.81 6.18 -4.99
N ASN A 23 -10.65 5.55 -5.09
CA ASN A 23 -9.44 5.96 -4.40
C ASN A 23 -8.96 7.36 -4.82
N VAL A 24 -9.08 7.72 -6.10
CA VAL A 24 -8.64 9.04 -6.59
C VAL A 24 -9.42 10.21 -5.99
N LYS A 25 -10.61 9.97 -5.44
CA LYS A 25 -11.43 11.00 -4.77
C LYS A 25 -10.78 11.52 -3.48
N TYR A 26 -9.88 10.77 -2.89
CA TYR A 26 -9.15 11.10 -1.65
C TYR A 26 -7.79 11.76 -1.92
N LEU A 27 -7.34 11.81 -3.18
CA LEU A 27 -6.02 12.34 -3.51
C LEU A 27 -6.04 13.86 -3.55
N ILE A 28 -5.14 14.48 -2.80
CA ILE A 28 -5.03 15.94 -2.67
C ILE A 28 -3.62 16.36 -3.11
N PRO A 29 -3.50 17.28 -4.09
CA PRO A 29 -2.20 17.73 -4.56
C PRO A 29 -1.30 18.20 -3.42
N GLY A 30 -0.09 17.66 -3.33
CA GLY A 30 0.89 17.99 -2.30
C GLY A 30 0.67 17.36 -0.93
N GLU A 31 -0.53 16.79 -0.65
CA GLU A 31 -0.88 16.26 0.68
C GLU A 31 -1.15 14.75 0.67
N VAL A 32 -1.88 14.23 -0.31
CA VAL A 32 -2.23 12.81 -0.41
C VAL A 32 -1.90 12.29 -1.79
N GLU A 33 -1.03 11.31 -1.85
CA GLU A 33 -0.60 10.68 -3.10
C GLU A 33 -0.81 9.16 -3.09
N LEU A 34 -0.98 8.59 -4.27
CA LEU A 34 -1.03 7.15 -4.51
C LEU A 34 0.17 6.72 -5.35
N CYS A 35 1.01 5.85 -4.78
CA CYS A 35 2.19 5.29 -5.43
C CYS A 35 1.90 3.88 -5.90
N ILE A 36 1.87 3.64 -7.20
CA ILE A 36 1.54 2.36 -7.80
C ILE A 36 2.80 1.75 -8.42
N LEU A 37 3.24 0.63 -7.88
CA LEU A 37 4.31 -0.18 -8.45
C LEU A 37 3.69 -1.25 -9.37
N ALA A 38 3.91 -1.14 -10.67
CA ALA A 38 3.59 -2.17 -11.66
C ALA A 38 4.71 -3.21 -11.67
N TYR A 39 4.53 -4.32 -10.93
CA TYR A 39 5.56 -5.34 -10.80
C TYR A 39 5.31 -6.48 -11.79
N ASN A 40 6.25 -6.65 -12.74
CA ASN A 40 6.15 -7.62 -13.84
C ASN A 40 4.81 -7.56 -14.59
N ASP A 41 4.20 -6.36 -14.66
CA ASP A 41 2.92 -6.15 -15.32
C ASP A 41 3.02 -4.96 -16.30
N PRO A 42 3.18 -5.20 -17.60
CA PRO A 42 3.32 -4.14 -18.60
C PRO A 42 2.01 -3.39 -18.90
N THR A 43 0.88 -3.80 -18.32
CA THR A 43 -0.43 -3.24 -18.67
C THR A 43 -0.85 -2.09 -17.77
N VAL A 44 -0.28 -1.98 -16.56
CA VAL A 44 -0.69 -1.00 -15.54
C VAL A 44 -0.34 0.43 -15.95
N GLU A 45 0.92 0.68 -16.31
CA GLU A 45 1.38 2.03 -16.64
C GLU A 45 0.70 2.61 -17.89
N PRO A 46 0.53 1.88 -19.00
CA PRO A 46 -0.27 2.35 -20.14
C PRO A 46 -1.71 2.67 -19.77
N TYR A 47 -2.35 1.85 -18.95
CA TYR A 47 -3.71 2.11 -18.49
C TYR A 47 -3.79 3.43 -17.69
N LEU A 48 -2.86 3.65 -16.76
CA LEU A 48 -2.84 4.88 -15.96
C LEU A 48 -2.56 6.12 -16.83
N ASN A 49 -1.64 6.04 -17.77
CA ASN A 49 -1.35 7.13 -18.71
C ASN A 49 -2.58 7.49 -19.55
N GLN A 50 -3.37 6.49 -19.96
CA GLN A 50 -4.58 6.71 -20.76
C GLN A 50 -5.73 7.33 -19.96
N HIS A 51 -5.95 6.89 -18.71
CA HIS A 51 -7.16 7.20 -17.96
C HIS A 51 -6.96 8.18 -16.80
N TYR A 52 -5.71 8.38 -16.33
CA TYR A 52 -5.38 9.18 -15.15
C TYR A 52 -4.22 10.15 -15.39
N SER A 53 -4.05 10.60 -16.64
CA SER A 53 -2.91 11.44 -17.03
C SER A 53 -2.80 12.75 -16.21
N ASP A 54 -3.91 13.35 -15.80
CA ASP A 54 -3.89 14.59 -15.01
C ASP A 54 -3.42 14.35 -13.56
N TYR A 55 -3.76 13.21 -12.99
CA TYR A 55 -3.26 12.79 -11.66
C TYR A 55 -1.77 12.44 -11.69
N LEU A 56 -1.28 11.91 -12.82
CA LEU A 56 0.14 11.65 -13.03
C LEU A 56 0.94 12.95 -13.18
N LYS A 57 0.42 13.91 -13.96
CA LYS A 57 1.08 15.21 -14.21
C LYS A 57 1.23 16.05 -12.96
N ASP A 58 0.23 16.07 -12.08
CA ASP A 58 0.25 16.86 -10.85
C ASP A 58 0.82 16.09 -9.64
N GLY A 59 1.23 14.84 -9.84
CA GLY A 59 1.91 14.02 -8.85
C GLY A 59 1.01 13.42 -7.77
N ARG A 60 -0.33 13.50 -7.91
CA ARG A 60 -1.27 12.77 -7.05
C ARG A 60 -1.19 11.26 -7.24
N ILE A 61 -0.91 10.81 -8.47
CA ILE A 61 -0.54 9.42 -8.76
C ILE A 61 0.91 9.39 -9.20
N LYS A 62 1.67 8.46 -8.66
CA LYS A 62 3.00 8.08 -9.14
C LYS A 62 2.94 6.64 -9.60
N VAL A 63 3.47 6.35 -10.78
CA VAL A 63 3.59 5.00 -11.29
C VAL A 63 5.04 4.69 -11.62
N ARG A 64 5.44 3.45 -11.36
CA ARG A 64 6.73 2.91 -11.80
C ARG A 64 6.56 1.46 -12.21
N SER A 65 6.93 1.13 -13.42
CA SER A 65 7.09 -0.25 -13.87
C SER A 65 8.41 -0.82 -13.36
N HIS A 66 8.38 -2.04 -12.82
CA HIS A 66 9.55 -2.77 -12.36
C HIS A 66 9.49 -4.20 -12.89
N PHE A 67 10.50 -4.56 -13.66
CA PHE A 67 10.62 -5.89 -14.27
C PHE A 67 11.88 -6.55 -13.75
N GLU A 68 11.71 -7.71 -13.10
CA GLU A 68 12.84 -8.53 -12.66
C GLU A 68 12.49 -10.02 -12.73
N ASP A 69 13.50 -10.84 -12.96
CA ASP A 69 13.39 -12.30 -12.93
C ASP A 69 14.01 -12.84 -11.63
N ARG A 70 13.45 -12.40 -10.50
CA ARG A 70 13.90 -12.77 -9.17
C ARG A 70 13.13 -13.97 -8.66
N ILE A 71 13.85 -14.90 -8.00
CA ILE A 71 13.26 -15.95 -7.18
C ILE A 71 13.42 -15.54 -5.71
N PHE A 72 12.32 -15.53 -5.01
CA PHE A 72 12.26 -15.16 -3.59
C PHE A 72 12.54 -16.36 -2.68
N ALA A 73 12.62 -16.10 -1.35
CA ALA A 73 12.99 -17.12 -0.36
C ALA A 73 12.08 -18.36 -0.35
N ASP A 74 10.81 -18.20 -0.74
CA ASP A 74 9.83 -19.30 -0.86
C ASP A 74 9.87 -20.02 -2.22
N GLY A 75 10.82 -19.68 -3.09
CA GLY A 75 10.94 -20.24 -4.46
C GLY A 75 9.96 -19.64 -5.48
N SER A 76 9.14 -18.69 -5.10
CA SER A 76 8.20 -18.02 -5.99
C SER A 76 8.84 -16.85 -6.74
N ARG A 77 8.16 -16.37 -7.80
CA ARG A 77 8.49 -15.12 -8.51
C ARG A 77 7.76 -13.91 -7.96
N TRP A 78 7.07 -14.07 -6.84
CA TRP A 78 6.34 -13.02 -6.14
C TRP A 78 6.51 -13.16 -4.63
N SER A 79 7.03 -12.13 -3.97
CA SER A 79 7.00 -12.01 -2.52
C SER A 79 6.50 -10.62 -2.14
N CYS A 80 5.41 -10.58 -1.39
CA CYS A 80 4.73 -9.33 -1.07
C CYS A 80 5.67 -8.34 -0.34
N GLY A 81 6.41 -8.79 0.66
CA GLY A 81 7.23 -7.92 1.50
C GLY A 81 8.26 -7.08 0.72
N PRO A 82 9.21 -7.70 0.01
CA PRO A 82 10.20 -6.95 -0.79
C PRO A 82 9.57 -6.06 -1.86
N ILE A 83 8.48 -6.51 -2.50
CA ILE A 83 7.80 -5.74 -3.54
C ILE A 83 7.06 -4.54 -2.92
N LYS A 84 6.47 -4.69 -1.74
CA LYS A 84 5.88 -3.57 -0.96
C LYS A 84 6.94 -2.50 -0.65
N ASN A 85 8.17 -2.88 -0.29
CA ASN A 85 9.24 -1.91 -0.06
C ASN A 85 9.52 -1.04 -1.29
N LEU A 86 9.48 -1.61 -2.49
CA LEU A 86 9.67 -0.85 -3.73
C LEU A 86 8.55 0.18 -3.94
N SER A 87 7.29 -0.15 -3.62
CA SER A 87 6.19 0.82 -3.70
C SER A 87 6.31 1.90 -2.63
N HIS A 88 6.71 1.54 -1.39
CA HIS A 88 6.90 2.48 -0.29
C HIS A 88 8.05 3.47 -0.56
N ALA A 89 9.10 3.02 -1.25
CA ALA A 89 10.22 3.88 -1.66
C ALA A 89 9.81 4.97 -2.67
N MET A 90 8.68 4.82 -3.37
CA MET A 90 8.14 5.83 -4.29
C MET A 90 7.44 6.98 -3.54
N GLY A 91 6.93 6.70 -2.34
CA GLY A 91 6.21 7.67 -1.54
C GLY A 91 7.08 8.82 -1.09
N SER A 92 6.53 10.04 -1.03
CA SER A 92 7.20 11.22 -0.48
C SER A 92 6.58 11.72 0.83
N GLY A 93 5.51 11.05 1.28
CA GLY A 93 4.83 11.36 2.53
C GLY A 93 5.62 10.99 3.77
N ILE A 94 5.33 11.68 4.88
CA ILE A 94 5.84 11.32 6.21
C ILE A 94 5.09 10.14 6.80
N ILE A 95 3.86 9.88 6.31
CA ILE A 95 3.09 8.67 6.61
C ILE A 95 3.07 7.81 5.36
N LEU A 96 3.40 6.54 5.53
CA LEU A 96 3.32 5.50 4.51
C LEU A 96 2.19 4.55 4.86
N PHE A 97 1.34 4.26 3.89
CA PHE A 97 0.22 3.34 4.05
C PHE A 97 0.26 2.27 2.96
N ASN A 98 0.39 1.00 3.36
CA ASN A 98 0.21 -0.11 2.43
C ASN A 98 -1.29 -0.21 2.06
N LEU A 99 -1.58 -0.15 0.77
CA LEU A 99 -2.91 -0.29 0.21
C LEU A 99 -2.85 -1.31 -0.92
N ASP A 100 -3.30 -2.53 -0.69
CA ASP A 100 -3.32 -3.54 -1.75
C ASP A 100 -4.24 -3.13 -2.89
N ALA A 101 -3.99 -3.61 -4.12
CA ALA A 101 -4.70 -3.19 -5.34
C ALA A 101 -6.21 -3.44 -5.31
N ASP A 102 -6.66 -4.38 -4.47
CA ASP A 102 -8.06 -4.75 -4.22
C ASP A 102 -8.73 -3.92 -3.12
N ASN A 103 -8.01 -2.95 -2.51
CA ASN A 103 -8.49 -2.21 -1.35
C ASN A 103 -8.85 -0.75 -1.69
N PHE A 104 -9.69 -0.19 -0.82
CA PHE A 104 -10.14 1.20 -0.89
C PHE A 104 -9.46 2.04 0.20
N ILE A 105 -9.20 3.31 -0.10
CA ILE A 105 -8.71 4.30 0.87
C ILE A 105 -9.75 4.48 1.97
N ASP A 106 -11.03 4.64 1.58
CA ASP A 106 -12.15 4.74 2.50
C ASP A 106 -11.86 5.78 3.63
N ASN A 107 -12.29 5.52 4.83
CA ASN A 107 -12.08 6.39 5.99
C ASN A 107 -10.66 6.27 6.61
N SER A 108 -9.74 5.51 6.01
CA SER A 108 -8.38 5.38 6.55
C SER A 108 -7.66 6.73 6.66
N LEU A 109 -7.90 7.65 5.72
CA LEU A 109 -7.27 8.97 5.73
C LEU A 109 -7.58 9.76 7.00
N GLU A 110 -8.82 9.70 7.50
CA GLU A 110 -9.23 10.38 8.73
C GLU A 110 -8.44 9.89 9.96
N HIS A 111 -8.10 8.61 9.98
CA HIS A 111 -7.25 8.04 11.03
C HIS A 111 -5.78 8.44 10.88
N LEU A 112 -5.28 8.47 9.64
CA LEU A 112 -3.87 8.74 9.35
C LEU A 112 -3.48 10.19 9.66
N VAL A 113 -4.38 11.16 9.43
CA VAL A 113 -4.10 12.57 9.73
C VAL A 113 -3.90 12.84 11.24
N ASN A 114 -4.37 11.93 12.08
CA ASN A 114 -4.22 11.99 13.55
C ASN A 114 -3.20 10.99 14.10
N LEU A 115 -2.54 10.20 13.22
CA LEU A 115 -1.56 9.19 13.62
C LEU A 115 -0.33 9.87 14.24
N LYS A 116 0.24 9.27 15.28
CA LYS A 116 1.48 9.72 15.92
C LYS A 116 2.68 8.86 15.46
N GLU A 117 3.89 9.41 15.56
CA GLU A 117 5.11 8.70 15.16
C GLU A 117 5.34 7.38 15.90
N THR A 118 4.78 7.25 17.11
CA THR A 118 4.85 6.04 17.94
C THR A 118 3.65 5.12 17.75
N GLU A 119 2.89 5.30 16.68
CA GLU A 119 1.68 4.53 16.42
C GLU A 119 1.76 3.78 15.09
N LEU A 120 1.11 2.63 15.06
CA LEU A 120 0.87 1.80 13.90
C LEU A 120 -0.64 1.72 13.67
N ALA A 121 -1.12 2.24 12.55
CA ALA A 121 -2.50 2.08 12.12
C ALA A 121 -2.67 0.76 11.37
N HIS A 122 -3.64 -0.05 11.77
CA HIS A 122 -3.92 -1.31 11.10
C HIS A 122 -5.41 -1.64 11.16
N ASN A 123 -5.94 -2.17 10.07
CA ASN A 123 -7.29 -2.73 10.02
C ASN A 123 -7.22 -4.22 10.32
N PRO A 124 -7.48 -4.65 11.57
CA PRO A 124 -7.41 -6.07 11.93
C PRO A 124 -8.45 -6.86 11.15
N PRO A 125 -8.16 -8.12 10.81
CA PRO A 125 -9.14 -8.97 10.16
C PRO A 125 -10.34 -9.17 11.09
N THR A 126 -11.49 -8.62 10.69
CA THR A 126 -12.78 -8.93 11.29
C THR A 126 -13.44 -9.96 10.37
N LEU A 127 -13.69 -11.16 10.91
CA LEU A 127 -14.48 -12.20 10.23
C LEU A 127 -13.84 -12.83 8.97
N GLY A 128 -12.53 -13.03 8.94
CA GLY A 128 -11.88 -13.88 7.93
C GLY A 128 -11.70 -13.26 6.54
N ILE A 129 -12.01 -11.99 6.36
CA ILE A 129 -11.88 -11.30 5.08
C ILE A 129 -10.64 -10.40 5.11
N GLY A 130 -9.74 -10.62 4.16
CA GLY A 130 -8.41 -10.06 3.99
C GLY A 130 -8.27 -8.53 4.06
N HIS A 131 -8.19 -8.00 5.27
CA HIS A 131 -7.85 -6.60 5.51
C HIS A 131 -6.43 -6.40 6.06
N LEU A 132 -5.62 -7.47 6.11
CA LEU A 132 -4.28 -7.43 6.70
C LEU A 132 -3.38 -6.41 6.01
N GLY A 133 -3.51 -6.21 4.71
CA GLY A 133 -2.69 -5.31 3.93
C GLY A 133 -2.95 -3.80 4.13
N ARG A 134 -3.88 -3.39 5.01
CA ARG A 134 -4.13 -1.98 5.32
C ARG A 134 -3.33 -1.55 6.54
N ILE A 135 -2.09 -1.13 6.34
CA ILE A 135 -1.13 -0.80 7.40
C ILE A 135 -0.55 0.58 7.16
N GLY A 136 -0.68 1.47 8.15
CA GLY A 136 -0.14 2.83 8.11
C GLY A 136 0.85 3.10 9.23
N VAL A 137 1.99 3.70 8.89
CA VAL A 137 3.03 4.08 9.85
C VAL A 137 3.71 5.38 9.43
N TYR A 138 4.31 6.07 10.39
CA TYR A 138 5.28 7.09 10.06
C TYR A 138 6.50 6.48 9.34
N ARG A 139 7.08 7.22 8.39
CA ARG A 139 8.31 6.82 7.68
C ARG A 139 9.43 6.51 8.65
N SER A 140 9.60 7.31 9.69
CA SER A 140 10.60 7.07 10.74
C SER A 140 10.47 5.69 11.38
N LEU A 141 9.25 5.22 11.64
CA LEU A 141 9.00 3.88 12.17
C LEU A 141 9.25 2.80 11.10
N PHE A 142 8.82 3.04 9.85
CA PHE A 142 9.08 2.13 8.72
C PHE A 142 10.58 1.89 8.53
N ASP A 143 11.36 2.98 8.51
CA ASP A 143 12.82 2.93 8.32
C ASP A 143 13.51 2.27 9.52
N LYS A 144 13.05 2.59 10.75
CA LYS A 144 13.58 2.00 12.00
C LYS A 144 13.47 0.48 12.03
N VAL A 145 12.36 -0.08 11.52
CA VAL A 145 12.16 -1.54 11.48
C VAL A 145 12.73 -2.18 10.20
N GLY A 146 13.24 -1.39 9.25
CA GLY A 146 13.83 -1.85 8.00
C GLY A 146 12.80 -2.33 6.96
N GLY A 147 11.58 -1.77 6.98
CA GLY A 147 10.52 -2.13 6.03
C GLY A 147 10.01 -3.57 6.18
N TYR A 148 9.39 -4.07 5.12
CA TYR A 148 8.91 -5.47 5.04
C TYR A 148 10.05 -6.44 4.76
N ARG A 149 9.95 -7.67 5.28
CA ARG A 149 10.90 -8.75 5.04
C ARG A 149 10.39 -9.76 4.03
N ASP A 150 11.30 -10.53 3.46
CA ASP A 150 10.99 -11.67 2.59
C ASP A 150 10.66 -12.90 3.46
N VAL A 151 9.43 -12.96 3.93
CA VAL A 151 8.90 -14.03 4.81
C VAL A 151 7.64 -14.68 4.22
N GLY A 152 7.53 -14.64 2.89
CA GLY A 152 6.38 -15.18 2.16
C GLY A 152 5.09 -14.46 2.54
N ARG A 153 4.03 -15.23 2.82
CA ARG A 153 2.69 -14.71 3.13
C ARG A 153 2.54 -14.10 4.53
N MET A 154 3.60 -14.13 5.34
CA MET A 154 3.58 -13.61 6.72
C MET A 154 4.12 -12.17 6.81
N ASP A 155 4.36 -11.49 5.69
CA ASP A 155 5.01 -10.19 5.62
C ASP A 155 4.30 -9.10 6.44
N ASP A 156 2.97 -9.03 6.38
CA ASP A 156 2.19 -8.05 7.17
C ASP A 156 2.27 -8.34 8.68
N GLY A 157 2.12 -9.60 9.07
CA GLY A 157 2.23 -10.02 10.47
C GLY A 157 3.62 -9.81 11.05
N ASP A 158 4.67 -10.13 10.30
CA ASP A 158 6.06 -9.87 10.67
C ASP A 158 6.33 -8.37 10.83
N PHE A 159 5.88 -7.57 9.87
CA PHE A 159 6.05 -6.11 9.92
C PHE A 159 5.36 -5.50 11.14
N ILE A 160 4.08 -5.84 11.38
CA ILE A 160 3.31 -5.39 12.54
C ILE A 160 4.03 -5.78 13.84
N SER A 161 4.44 -7.05 13.97
CA SER A 161 5.15 -7.55 15.16
C SER A 161 6.44 -6.78 15.44
N ARG A 162 7.24 -6.50 14.40
CA ARG A 162 8.47 -5.71 14.56
C ARG A 162 8.20 -4.27 14.96
N CYS A 163 7.15 -3.63 14.41
CA CYS A 163 6.74 -2.30 14.85
C CYS A 163 6.34 -2.30 16.34
N LEU A 164 5.51 -3.24 16.76
CA LEU A 164 5.10 -3.36 18.18
C LEU A 164 6.27 -3.62 19.13
N ASN A 165 7.26 -4.42 18.71
CA ASN A 165 8.47 -4.68 19.48
C ASN A 165 9.35 -3.43 19.66
N THR A 166 9.16 -2.37 18.89
CA THR A 166 9.82 -1.07 19.14
C THR A 166 9.13 -0.22 20.20
N GLY A 167 7.99 -0.69 20.74
CA GLY A 167 7.14 0.05 21.66
C GLY A 167 6.04 0.84 20.97
N ALA A 168 5.85 0.68 19.65
CA ALA A 168 4.77 1.34 18.93
C ALA A 168 3.39 0.84 19.41
N ARG A 169 2.40 1.75 19.45
CA ARG A 169 1.04 1.45 19.86
C ARG A 169 0.16 1.16 18.63
N LEU A 170 -0.64 0.10 18.71
CA LEU A 170 -1.61 -0.22 17.68
C LEU A 170 -2.84 0.70 17.74
N VAL A 171 -3.14 1.36 16.63
CA VAL A 171 -4.37 2.10 16.36
C VAL A 171 -5.22 1.30 15.39
N LYS A 172 -6.41 0.89 15.82
CA LYS A 172 -7.32 0.12 14.97
C LYS A 172 -8.01 1.02 13.96
N LEU A 173 -7.82 0.73 12.68
CA LEU A 173 -8.62 1.31 11.63
C LEU A 173 -10.02 0.65 11.61
N ARG A 174 -11.01 1.41 11.17
CA ARG A 174 -12.38 0.93 10.98
C ARG A 174 -12.80 1.16 9.53
N CYS A 175 -12.09 0.53 8.61
CA CYS A 175 -12.47 0.60 7.20
C CYS A 175 -13.79 -0.11 6.98
N SER A 176 -14.72 0.55 6.30
CA SER A 176 -16.10 0.09 6.10
C SER A 176 -16.28 -0.67 4.78
N VAL A 177 -15.46 -0.35 3.78
CA VAL A 177 -15.55 -0.96 2.46
C VAL A 177 -14.70 -2.23 2.39
N PRO A 178 -15.30 -3.39 2.08
CA PRO A 178 -14.55 -4.63 1.92
C PRO A 178 -13.63 -4.56 0.68
N PRO A 179 -12.55 -5.36 0.65
CA PRO A 179 -11.71 -5.48 -0.55
C PRO A 179 -12.49 -6.13 -1.70
N ILE A 180 -12.03 -5.92 -2.92
CA ILE A 180 -12.52 -6.66 -4.09
C ILE A 180 -12.08 -8.12 -3.97
N ASP A 181 -12.99 -9.05 -4.21
CA ASP A 181 -12.69 -10.48 -4.17
C ASP A 181 -11.52 -10.83 -5.11
N ASN A 182 -10.71 -11.80 -4.70
CA ASN A 182 -9.57 -12.29 -5.49
C ASN A 182 -9.98 -13.26 -6.61
N ASN A 183 -11.24 -13.65 -6.67
CA ASN A 183 -11.78 -14.50 -7.74
C ASN A 183 -12.46 -13.60 -8.79
N PRO A 184 -11.91 -13.51 -10.01
CA PRO A 184 -12.52 -12.74 -11.11
C PRO A 184 -13.80 -13.41 -11.62
#